data_d66590c5bee44e019ff505df08ed362f
#
_entry.id   d66590c5bee44e019ff505df08ed362f
#
_cell.length_a   1.000
_cell.length_b   1.000
_cell.length_c   1.000
_cell.angle_alpha   90.00
_cell.angle_beta   90.00
_cell.angle_gamma   90.00
#
_symmetry.space_group_name_H-M   'P 1'
#
loop_
_entity.id
_entity.type
_entity.pdbx_description
1 polymer ?
#
loop_
_entity_poly.entity_id
_entity_poly.type
_entity_poly.pdbx_seq_one_letter_code
_entity_poly.pdbx_strand_id
1 'polypeptide(L)'
;MKKSLKILLTSVGCPGAPAMIRRLKNNGEREITFVGIDMNPYATGFNMVDHPYIVPPANDKDYIPSLLAVIEKEQPDVLFPQSSSEVGPISRNKQKIESLDVAVMVSKPEPIEMCNNKYNMFEFLKSNGLETPEYYFPKNLDEFQECAKLLGFPNRKVCFKPHVSKGSRGFRIIDPRIDKVDLLMNQLPFNRFIQMNEFVEMFQNIDLPQFLLMEYLEGPECTVDTLVSNGETLLATVKTREKARSGLAMIFKTLNRPDLESYSERAMKELGLDYCINVQFKGEHLIEINPRVSTFTYQDDLVLPYLSLKWLLGEITKEELAAYKSRIQYGRITIRYYEQYGVKDLHVPHIIRNK
;
A
#
# COMPACT_ATOMS: atom_id res chain seq x y z
N MET A 1 22.09 1.76 -25.05
CA MET A 1 20.81 1.55 -24.36
C MET A 1 20.79 0.15 -23.79
N LYS A 2 20.23 -0.04 -22.58
CA LYS A 2 20.02 -1.39 -22.03
C LYS A 2 18.95 -2.15 -22.84
N LYS A 3 18.90 -3.49 -22.70
CA LYS A 3 17.85 -4.33 -23.31
C LYS A 3 16.45 -3.79 -22.94
N SER A 4 15.53 -3.76 -23.92
CA SER A 4 14.11 -3.46 -23.67
C SER A 4 13.51 -4.40 -22.64
N LEU A 5 12.48 -3.96 -21.93
CA LEU A 5 11.84 -4.73 -20.87
C LEU A 5 10.33 -4.74 -21.06
N LYS A 6 9.69 -5.91 -20.95
CA LYS A 6 8.22 -6.03 -20.93
C LYS A 6 7.75 -6.29 -19.51
N ILE A 7 6.93 -5.39 -18.95
CA ILE A 7 6.44 -5.45 -17.58
C ILE A 7 4.94 -5.73 -17.56
N LEU A 8 4.51 -6.77 -16.88
CA LEU A 8 3.11 -6.96 -16.53
C LEU A 8 2.82 -6.21 -15.23
N LEU A 9 2.04 -5.14 -15.35
CA LEU A 9 1.63 -4.27 -14.26
C LEU A 9 0.20 -4.58 -13.86
N THR A 10 -0.04 -4.92 -12.59
CA THR A 10 -1.39 -5.20 -12.11
C THR A 10 -2.09 -3.94 -11.60
N SER A 11 -3.43 -3.99 -11.47
CA SER A 11 -4.22 -2.86 -10.93
C SER A 11 -3.90 -1.52 -11.58
N VAL A 12 -3.87 -1.49 -12.93
CA VAL A 12 -3.54 -0.25 -13.67
C VAL A 12 -4.58 0.87 -13.48
N GLY A 13 -5.73 0.57 -12.90
CA GLY A 13 -6.72 1.55 -12.42
C GLY A 13 -6.38 2.19 -11.07
N CYS A 14 -5.33 1.74 -10.39
CA CYS A 14 -4.87 2.38 -9.16
C CYS A 14 -4.48 3.83 -9.41
N PRO A 15 -4.82 4.77 -8.49
CA PRO A 15 -4.53 6.20 -8.69
C PRO A 15 -3.04 6.54 -8.85
N GLY A 16 -2.14 5.65 -8.44
CA GLY A 16 -0.68 5.80 -8.64
C GLY A 16 -0.17 5.29 -9.99
N ALA A 17 -0.92 4.45 -10.67
CA ALA A 17 -0.48 3.78 -11.89
C ALA A 17 -0.10 4.76 -13.02
N PRO A 18 -0.86 5.82 -13.32
CA PRO A 18 -0.48 6.77 -14.38
C PRO A 18 0.88 7.40 -14.14
N ALA A 19 1.17 7.83 -12.92
CA ALA A 19 2.48 8.42 -12.60
C ALA A 19 3.60 7.39 -12.69
N MET A 20 3.37 6.15 -12.22
CA MET A 20 4.36 5.08 -12.29
C MET A 20 4.67 4.68 -13.72
N ILE A 21 3.65 4.45 -14.56
CA ILE A 21 3.84 4.10 -15.97
C ILE A 21 4.66 5.18 -16.67
N ARG A 22 4.29 6.46 -16.53
CA ARG A 22 5.05 7.59 -17.11
C ARG A 22 6.50 7.62 -16.66
N ARG A 23 6.75 7.44 -15.35
CA ARG A 23 8.13 7.47 -14.80
C ARG A 23 8.96 6.28 -15.25
N LEU A 24 8.37 5.11 -15.34
CA LEU A 24 9.05 3.92 -15.81
C LEU A 24 9.31 3.98 -17.33
N LYS A 25 8.37 4.47 -18.15
CA LYS A 25 8.61 4.71 -19.59
C LYS A 25 9.72 5.76 -19.83
N ASN A 26 9.78 6.81 -19.00
CA ASN A 26 10.77 7.89 -19.10
C ASN A 26 12.00 7.65 -18.20
N ASN A 27 12.49 6.41 -18.10
CA ASN A 27 13.61 6.04 -17.21
C ASN A 27 15.00 6.51 -17.73
N GLY A 28 15.13 6.88 -19.00
CA GLY A 28 16.37 7.36 -19.60
C GLY A 28 17.40 6.29 -19.99
N GLU A 29 17.15 5.00 -19.64
CA GLU A 29 18.11 3.91 -19.86
C GLU A 29 17.64 2.88 -20.91
N ARG A 30 16.34 2.60 -20.98
CA ARG A 30 15.75 1.56 -21.83
C ARG A 30 14.32 1.84 -22.24
N GLU A 31 13.84 1.16 -23.26
CA GLU A 31 12.44 1.07 -23.61
C GLU A 31 11.72 0.08 -22.68
N ILE A 32 10.51 0.45 -22.20
CA ILE A 32 9.63 -0.40 -21.40
C ILE A 32 8.27 -0.49 -22.06
N THR A 33 7.88 -1.72 -22.41
CA THR A 33 6.54 -2.09 -22.87
C THR A 33 5.71 -2.57 -21.68
N PHE A 34 4.47 -2.09 -21.55
CA PHE A 34 3.58 -2.50 -20.45
C PHE A 34 2.44 -3.39 -20.93
N VAL A 35 2.32 -4.54 -20.28
CA VAL A 35 1.07 -5.31 -20.21
C VAL A 35 0.34 -4.85 -18.96
N GLY A 36 -0.88 -4.36 -19.09
CA GLY A 36 -1.65 -3.84 -17.97
C GLY A 36 -2.90 -4.69 -17.68
N ILE A 37 -3.09 -5.08 -16.42
CA ILE A 37 -4.31 -5.79 -16.01
C ILE A 37 -5.08 -5.02 -14.93
N ASP A 38 -6.42 -5.10 -15.00
CA ASP A 38 -7.33 -4.58 -13.98
C ASP A 38 -8.68 -5.29 -14.05
N MET A 39 -9.42 -5.29 -12.94
CA MET A 39 -10.81 -5.82 -12.91
C MET A 39 -11.83 -4.80 -13.41
N ASN A 40 -11.49 -3.51 -13.40
CA ASN A 40 -12.36 -2.42 -13.81
C ASN A 40 -12.18 -2.14 -15.31
N PRO A 41 -13.21 -2.31 -16.16
CA PRO A 41 -13.09 -2.03 -17.59
C PRO A 41 -12.79 -0.55 -17.91
N TYR A 42 -12.98 0.34 -16.94
CA TYR A 42 -12.69 1.78 -17.05
C TYR A 42 -11.40 2.17 -16.32
N ALA A 43 -10.48 1.22 -16.12
CA ALA A 43 -9.21 1.50 -15.47
C ALA A 43 -8.40 2.57 -16.23
N THR A 44 -8.05 3.65 -15.54
CA THR A 44 -7.40 4.81 -16.17
C THR A 44 -6.07 4.48 -16.83
N GLY A 45 -5.35 3.47 -16.33
CA GLY A 45 -4.08 3.03 -16.89
C GLY A 45 -4.19 2.28 -18.22
N PHE A 46 -5.36 1.79 -18.60
CA PHE A 46 -5.51 1.03 -19.86
C PHE A 46 -5.10 1.82 -21.10
N ASN A 47 -5.29 3.15 -21.09
CA ASN A 47 -4.84 4.01 -22.19
C ASN A 47 -3.34 4.38 -22.14
N MET A 48 -2.62 3.90 -21.14
CA MET A 48 -1.19 4.21 -20.96
C MET A 48 -0.30 2.98 -21.12
N VAL A 49 -0.90 1.80 -21.08
CA VAL A 49 -0.22 0.52 -21.33
C VAL A 49 -0.34 0.12 -22.79
N ASP A 50 0.56 -0.74 -23.23
CA ASP A 50 0.63 -1.15 -24.64
C ASP A 50 -0.32 -2.34 -24.90
N HIS A 51 -0.51 -3.24 -23.91
CA HIS A 51 -1.37 -4.42 -24.00
C HIS A 51 -2.31 -4.48 -22.77
N PRO A 52 -3.54 -3.97 -22.85
CA PRO A 52 -4.50 -3.99 -21.74
C PRO A 52 -5.30 -5.28 -21.68
N TYR A 53 -5.63 -5.78 -20.45
CA TYR A 53 -6.48 -6.94 -20.21
C TYR A 53 -7.38 -6.74 -18.99
N ILE A 54 -8.65 -7.13 -19.12
CA ILE A 54 -9.56 -7.25 -17.97
C ILE A 54 -9.40 -8.63 -17.38
N VAL A 55 -9.20 -8.70 -16.05
CA VAL A 55 -9.10 -9.93 -15.28
C VAL A 55 -10.11 -9.93 -14.13
N PRO A 56 -10.50 -11.08 -13.57
CA PRO A 56 -11.32 -11.14 -12.37
C PRO A 56 -10.71 -10.44 -11.17
N PRO A 57 -11.50 -10.08 -10.14
CA PRO A 57 -10.96 -9.54 -8.88
C PRO A 57 -9.99 -10.51 -8.21
N ALA A 58 -9.01 -10.01 -7.46
CA ALA A 58 -7.94 -10.81 -6.85
C ALA A 58 -8.40 -11.87 -5.83
N ASN A 59 -9.63 -11.78 -5.33
CA ASN A 59 -10.28 -12.77 -4.45
C ASN A 59 -11.15 -13.79 -5.23
N ASP A 60 -11.26 -13.66 -6.53
CA ASP A 60 -11.96 -14.62 -7.38
C ASP A 60 -11.04 -15.83 -7.66
N LYS A 61 -11.63 -17.03 -7.72
CA LYS A 61 -10.93 -18.28 -8.04
C LYS A 61 -10.26 -18.25 -9.41
N ASP A 62 -10.80 -17.48 -10.35
CA ASP A 62 -10.33 -17.37 -11.73
C ASP A 62 -9.25 -16.27 -11.92
N TYR A 63 -8.88 -15.54 -10.85
CA TYR A 63 -7.86 -14.47 -10.94
C TYR A 63 -6.49 -15.03 -11.33
N ILE A 64 -5.96 -16.00 -10.59
CA ILE A 64 -4.65 -16.59 -10.88
C ILE A 64 -4.64 -17.32 -12.22
N PRO A 65 -5.64 -18.16 -12.58
CA PRO A 65 -5.73 -18.71 -13.92
C PRO A 65 -5.71 -17.65 -15.04
N SER A 66 -6.45 -16.55 -14.90
CA SER A 66 -6.46 -15.47 -15.89
C SER A 66 -5.11 -14.74 -15.97
N LEU A 67 -4.47 -14.48 -14.83
CA LEU A 67 -3.12 -13.90 -14.77
C LEU A 67 -2.09 -14.77 -15.51
N LEU A 68 -2.11 -16.09 -15.27
CA LEU A 68 -1.21 -17.02 -15.94
C LEU A 68 -1.45 -17.05 -17.45
N ALA A 69 -2.71 -17.04 -17.91
CA ALA A 69 -3.04 -16.97 -19.32
C ALA A 69 -2.53 -15.67 -19.99
N VAL A 70 -2.56 -14.52 -19.27
CA VAL A 70 -1.93 -13.28 -19.78
C VAL A 70 -0.41 -13.45 -19.85
N ILE A 71 0.22 -14.05 -18.84
CA ILE A 71 1.66 -14.29 -18.79
C ILE A 71 2.10 -15.18 -19.96
N GLU A 72 1.43 -16.30 -20.17
CA GLU A 72 1.72 -17.24 -21.27
C GLU A 72 1.59 -16.57 -22.65
N LYS A 73 0.58 -15.72 -22.82
CA LYS A 73 0.34 -14.99 -24.08
C LYS A 73 1.35 -13.89 -24.33
N GLU A 74 1.65 -13.09 -23.31
CA GLU A 74 2.44 -11.86 -23.44
C GLU A 74 3.92 -12.05 -23.14
N GLN A 75 4.29 -13.11 -22.40
CA GLN A 75 5.65 -13.43 -22.02
C GLN A 75 6.40 -12.20 -21.45
N PRO A 76 5.92 -11.59 -20.36
CA PRO A 76 6.58 -10.45 -19.75
C PRO A 76 7.87 -10.88 -19.04
N ASP A 77 8.87 -9.99 -18.99
CA ASP A 77 10.10 -10.23 -18.23
C ASP A 77 9.86 -10.13 -16.72
N VAL A 78 8.93 -9.23 -16.31
CA VAL A 78 8.66 -8.94 -14.88
C VAL A 78 7.16 -8.81 -14.63
N LEU A 79 6.69 -9.43 -13.55
CA LEU A 79 5.37 -9.16 -12.94
C LEU A 79 5.54 -8.18 -11.78
N PHE A 80 4.85 -7.03 -11.86
CA PHE A 80 4.89 -5.96 -10.87
C PHE A 80 3.50 -5.71 -10.26
N PRO A 81 3.17 -6.27 -9.09
CA PRO A 81 1.89 -6.03 -8.44
C PRO A 81 1.85 -4.69 -7.70
N GLN A 82 0.72 -3.95 -7.84
CA GLN A 82 0.52 -2.65 -7.20
C GLN A 82 -0.49 -2.65 -6.06
N SER A 83 -1.42 -3.60 -6.04
CA SER A 83 -2.54 -3.59 -5.10
C SER A 83 -2.31 -4.52 -3.92
N SER A 84 -2.63 -4.05 -2.70
CA SER A 84 -2.67 -4.92 -1.51
C SER A 84 -3.63 -6.11 -1.64
N SER A 85 -4.56 -6.09 -2.61
CA SER A 85 -5.45 -7.23 -2.86
C SER A 85 -4.76 -8.35 -3.62
N GLU A 86 -3.80 -8.00 -4.47
CA GLU A 86 -3.16 -8.91 -5.42
C GLU A 86 -1.85 -9.51 -4.88
N VAL A 87 -1.12 -8.77 -4.02
CA VAL A 87 0.19 -9.23 -3.52
C VAL A 87 0.12 -10.58 -2.81
N GLY A 88 -0.92 -10.85 -2.02
CA GLY A 88 -1.09 -12.14 -1.34
C GLY A 88 -1.32 -13.31 -2.31
N PRO A 89 -2.37 -13.28 -3.17
CA PRO A 89 -2.56 -14.31 -4.18
C PRO A 89 -1.36 -14.53 -5.10
N ILE A 90 -0.72 -13.45 -5.58
CA ILE A 90 0.46 -13.54 -6.44
C ILE A 90 1.63 -14.19 -5.69
N SER A 91 1.88 -13.78 -4.45
CA SER A 91 2.97 -14.32 -3.64
C SER A 91 2.83 -15.82 -3.39
N ARG A 92 1.63 -16.30 -3.05
CA ARG A 92 1.36 -17.74 -2.90
C ARG A 92 1.57 -18.56 -4.18
N ASN A 93 1.49 -17.92 -5.34
CA ASN A 93 1.71 -18.52 -6.64
C ASN A 93 3.06 -18.12 -7.28
N LYS A 94 3.96 -17.49 -6.51
CA LYS A 94 5.22 -16.93 -7.03
C LYS A 94 6.04 -17.98 -7.78
N GLN A 95 6.28 -19.13 -7.19
CA GLN A 95 7.06 -20.21 -7.82
C GLN A 95 6.44 -20.69 -9.15
N LYS A 96 5.11 -20.81 -9.21
CA LYS A 96 4.40 -21.18 -10.43
C LYS A 96 4.55 -20.13 -11.53
N ILE A 97 4.53 -18.85 -11.15
CA ILE A 97 4.71 -17.74 -12.11
C ILE A 97 6.16 -17.70 -12.58
N GLU A 98 7.13 -17.84 -11.66
CA GLU A 98 8.56 -17.85 -11.98
C GLU A 98 8.96 -19.04 -12.87
N SER A 99 8.23 -20.17 -12.81
CA SER A 99 8.45 -21.32 -13.74
C SER A 99 8.07 -21.00 -15.20
N LEU A 100 7.46 -19.85 -15.47
CA LEU A 100 7.17 -19.32 -16.81
C LEU A 100 8.22 -18.28 -17.26
N ASP A 101 9.41 -18.26 -16.68
CA ASP A 101 10.51 -17.33 -16.94
C ASP A 101 10.17 -15.85 -16.67
N VAL A 102 9.26 -15.60 -15.71
CA VAL A 102 8.84 -14.24 -15.30
C VAL A 102 9.37 -13.94 -13.91
N ALA A 103 10.19 -12.91 -13.76
CA ALA A 103 10.60 -12.44 -12.44
C ALA A 103 9.44 -11.76 -11.71
N VAL A 104 9.20 -12.09 -10.42
CA VAL A 104 8.05 -11.60 -9.67
C VAL A 104 8.47 -10.68 -8.55
N MET A 105 8.07 -9.41 -8.63
CA MET A 105 8.44 -8.38 -7.66
C MET A 105 7.49 -8.35 -6.46
N VAL A 106 7.54 -9.39 -5.65
CA VAL A 106 6.69 -9.57 -4.45
C VAL A 106 7.45 -10.33 -3.38
N SER A 107 7.24 -9.98 -2.10
CA SER A 107 7.77 -10.71 -0.93
C SER A 107 7.19 -12.12 -0.84
N LYS A 108 7.77 -12.96 0.02
CA LYS A 108 7.23 -14.28 0.36
C LYS A 108 5.83 -14.18 0.97
N PRO A 109 5.03 -15.27 0.96
CA PRO A 109 3.65 -15.24 1.48
C PRO A 109 3.57 -14.89 2.97
N GLU A 110 4.44 -15.45 3.80
CA GLU A 110 4.38 -15.34 5.25
C GLU A 110 4.52 -13.87 5.73
N PRO A 111 5.53 -13.09 5.29
CA PRO A 111 5.63 -11.67 5.61
C PRO A 111 4.43 -10.85 5.14
N ILE A 112 3.88 -11.18 3.97
CA ILE A 112 2.72 -10.47 3.43
C ILE A 112 1.48 -10.75 4.29
N GLU A 113 1.24 -11.99 4.67
CA GLU A 113 0.11 -12.38 5.52
C GLU A 113 0.23 -11.76 6.91
N MET A 114 1.45 -11.70 7.46
CA MET A 114 1.75 -11.01 8.70
C MET A 114 1.36 -9.52 8.62
N CYS A 115 1.80 -8.80 7.60
CA CYS A 115 1.50 -7.37 7.43
C CYS A 115 0.01 -7.11 7.13
N ASN A 116 -0.68 -8.02 6.45
CA ASN A 116 -2.10 -7.87 6.12
C ASN A 116 -3.01 -7.99 7.35
N ASN A 117 -2.59 -8.70 8.40
CA ASN A 117 -3.27 -8.78 9.68
C ASN A 117 -2.60 -7.84 10.69
N LYS A 118 -3.21 -6.68 10.93
CA LYS A 118 -2.63 -5.62 11.78
C LYS A 118 -2.41 -6.05 13.23
N TYR A 119 -3.28 -6.91 13.77
CA TYR A 119 -3.10 -7.46 15.10
C TYR A 119 -1.85 -8.36 15.16
N ASN A 120 -1.76 -9.34 14.28
CA ASN A 120 -0.60 -10.23 14.24
C ASN A 120 0.69 -9.46 13.98
N MET A 121 0.67 -8.46 13.09
CA MET A 121 1.81 -7.60 12.82
C MET A 121 2.28 -6.86 14.07
N PHE A 122 1.37 -6.26 14.84
CA PHE A 122 1.75 -5.55 16.07
C PHE A 122 2.26 -6.51 17.15
N GLU A 123 1.63 -7.66 17.35
CA GLU A 123 2.12 -8.69 18.28
C GLU A 123 3.54 -9.15 17.90
N PHE A 124 3.74 -9.42 16.61
CA PHE A 124 5.05 -9.85 16.11
C PHE A 124 6.12 -8.77 16.31
N LEU A 125 5.84 -7.52 15.95
CA LEU A 125 6.80 -6.42 16.10
C LEU A 125 7.11 -6.17 17.58
N LYS A 126 6.11 -6.17 18.44
CA LYS A 126 6.26 -6.00 19.89
C LYS A 126 7.10 -7.11 20.50
N SER A 127 6.88 -8.37 20.11
CA SER A 127 7.68 -9.51 20.59
C SER A 127 9.14 -9.45 20.14
N ASN A 128 9.44 -8.71 19.06
CA ASN A 128 10.79 -8.45 18.54
C ASN A 128 11.36 -7.09 19.02
N GLY A 129 10.77 -6.50 20.07
CA GLY A 129 11.29 -5.29 20.71
C GLY A 129 11.10 -4.00 19.91
N LEU A 130 10.14 -3.93 18.98
CA LEU A 130 9.75 -2.71 18.32
C LEU A 130 8.56 -2.07 19.05
N GLU A 131 8.58 -0.77 19.18
CA GLU A 131 7.48 -0.03 19.77
C GLU A 131 6.24 -0.06 18.88
N THR A 132 5.08 -0.29 19.49
CA THR A 132 3.77 -0.26 18.83
C THR A 132 2.85 0.68 19.59
N PRO A 133 1.81 1.25 18.95
CA PRO A 133 0.75 1.93 19.69
C PRO A 133 0.16 1.02 20.76
N GLU A 134 -0.49 1.60 21.76
CA GLU A 134 -1.31 0.83 22.69
C GLU A 134 -2.57 0.35 21.99
N TYR A 135 -2.85 -0.96 22.06
CA TYR A 135 -4.00 -1.57 21.39
C TYR A 135 -4.56 -2.75 22.16
N TYR A 136 -5.83 -3.04 21.86
CA TYR A 136 -6.56 -4.22 22.35
C TYR A 136 -7.30 -4.90 21.20
N PHE A 137 -7.66 -6.17 21.41
CA PHE A 137 -8.39 -6.99 20.43
C PHE A 137 -9.64 -7.60 21.10
N PRO A 138 -10.67 -6.77 21.39
CA PRO A 138 -11.87 -7.18 22.09
C PRO A 138 -12.67 -8.20 21.27
N LYS A 139 -13.25 -9.20 21.97
CA LYS A 139 -14.02 -10.30 21.37
C LYS A 139 -15.53 -10.04 21.36
N ASN A 140 -16.00 -9.13 22.21
CA ASN A 140 -17.39 -8.77 22.34
C ASN A 140 -17.54 -7.28 22.70
N LEU A 141 -18.78 -6.81 22.75
CA LEU A 141 -19.10 -5.40 22.97
C LEU A 141 -18.69 -4.92 24.37
N ASP A 142 -18.85 -5.77 25.40
CA ASP A 142 -18.49 -5.42 26.78
C ASP A 142 -16.97 -5.26 26.90
N GLU A 143 -16.20 -6.22 26.37
CA GLU A 143 -14.74 -6.10 26.29
C GLU A 143 -14.30 -4.87 25.50
N PHE A 144 -15.00 -4.51 24.40
CA PHE A 144 -14.68 -3.32 23.63
C PHE A 144 -14.80 -2.06 24.47
N GLN A 145 -15.88 -1.94 25.25
CA GLN A 145 -16.09 -0.79 26.13
C GLN A 145 -15.06 -0.73 27.27
N GLU A 146 -14.71 -1.87 27.86
CA GLU A 146 -13.67 -1.94 28.89
C GLU A 146 -12.28 -1.58 28.33
N CYS A 147 -11.91 -2.13 27.19
CA CYS A 147 -10.66 -1.78 26.49
C CYS A 147 -10.60 -0.30 26.12
N ALA A 148 -11.72 0.31 25.71
CA ALA A 148 -11.78 1.74 25.45
C ALA A 148 -11.47 2.56 26.70
N LYS A 149 -11.98 2.14 27.88
CA LYS A 149 -11.67 2.80 29.16
C LYS A 149 -10.20 2.66 29.52
N LEU A 150 -9.59 1.48 29.30
CA LEU A 150 -8.15 1.27 29.51
C LEU A 150 -7.30 2.20 28.64
N LEU A 151 -7.72 2.47 27.41
CA LEU A 151 -7.08 3.46 26.51
C LEU A 151 -7.38 4.93 26.87
N GLY A 152 -8.13 5.17 27.96
CA GLY A 152 -8.40 6.50 28.51
C GLY A 152 -9.72 7.14 28.08
N PHE A 153 -10.59 6.43 27.35
CA PHE A 153 -11.93 6.94 27.05
C PHE A 153 -12.78 7.06 28.33
N PRO A 154 -13.58 8.12 28.54
CA PRO A 154 -13.91 9.22 27.61
C PRO A 154 -12.97 10.42 27.68
N ASN A 155 -11.94 10.45 28.51
CA ASN A 155 -11.02 11.58 28.60
C ASN A 155 -10.14 11.75 27.37
N ARG A 156 -9.85 10.65 26.68
CA ARG A 156 -9.13 10.60 25.41
C ARG A 156 -10.01 9.98 24.35
N LYS A 157 -9.83 10.42 23.11
CA LYS A 157 -10.41 9.75 21.95
C LYS A 157 -9.64 8.47 21.67
N VAL A 158 -10.35 7.46 21.18
CA VAL A 158 -9.80 6.19 20.74
C VAL A 158 -10.17 5.95 19.27
N CYS A 159 -9.50 5.02 18.62
CA CYS A 159 -9.86 4.64 17.27
C CYS A 159 -9.88 3.12 17.11
N PHE A 160 -10.64 2.65 16.13
CA PHE A 160 -10.68 1.23 15.81
C PHE A 160 -10.68 1.00 14.30
N LYS A 161 -10.24 -0.17 13.90
CA LYS A 161 -10.26 -0.63 12.51
C LYS A 161 -10.38 -2.16 12.47
N PRO A 162 -10.98 -2.75 11.42
CA PRO A 162 -10.88 -4.19 11.24
C PRO A 162 -9.41 -4.62 11.17
N HIS A 163 -9.05 -5.72 11.81
CA HIS A 163 -7.66 -6.20 11.85
C HIS A 163 -7.14 -6.57 10.46
N VAL A 164 -8.04 -7.04 9.58
CA VAL A 164 -7.77 -7.24 8.15
C VAL A 164 -8.65 -6.28 7.35
N SER A 165 -8.06 -5.23 6.81
CA SER A 165 -8.78 -4.22 6.01
C SER A 165 -7.83 -3.48 5.09
N LYS A 166 -8.38 -2.85 4.03
CA LYS A 166 -7.63 -2.11 3.01
C LYS A 166 -8.27 -0.76 2.76
N GLY A 167 -7.44 0.26 2.47
CA GLY A 167 -7.92 1.58 2.08
C GLY A 167 -8.77 2.30 3.13
N SER A 168 -8.41 2.20 4.39
CA SER A 168 -9.10 2.82 5.54
C SER A 168 -10.57 2.38 5.72
N ARG A 169 -11.00 1.28 5.10
CA ARG A 169 -12.36 0.76 5.30
C ARG A 169 -12.54 0.30 6.73
N GLY A 170 -13.65 0.73 7.36
CA GLY A 170 -13.97 0.37 8.74
C GLY A 170 -13.18 1.15 9.81
N PHE A 171 -12.23 2.02 9.43
CA PHE A 171 -11.55 2.88 10.40
C PHE A 171 -12.50 3.95 10.93
N ARG A 172 -12.61 4.05 12.26
CA ARG A 172 -13.41 5.08 12.94
C ARG A 172 -12.67 5.61 14.17
N ILE A 173 -13.01 6.84 14.53
CA ILE A 173 -12.55 7.55 15.71
C ILE A 173 -13.74 7.74 16.63
N ILE A 174 -13.62 7.31 17.89
CA ILE A 174 -14.61 7.58 18.94
C ILE A 174 -14.06 8.77 19.73
N ASP A 175 -14.67 9.95 19.54
CA ASP A 175 -14.31 11.16 20.27
C ASP A 175 -15.56 11.62 21.07
N PRO A 176 -15.47 11.65 22.42
CA PRO A 176 -16.59 12.06 23.25
C PRO A 176 -16.95 13.54 23.10
N ARG A 177 -16.04 14.35 22.56
CA ARG A 177 -16.20 15.81 22.41
C ARG A 177 -16.69 16.21 21.03
N ILE A 178 -17.05 15.24 20.17
CA ILE A 178 -17.44 15.55 18.80
C ILE A 178 -18.77 16.31 18.78
N ASP A 179 -18.78 17.44 18.12
CA ASP A 179 -20.00 18.21 17.84
C ASP A 179 -20.67 17.65 16.57
N LYS A 180 -21.84 17.01 16.76
CA LYS A 180 -22.60 16.45 15.64
C LYS A 180 -23.17 17.50 14.70
N VAL A 181 -23.45 18.70 15.20
CA VAL A 181 -23.94 19.81 14.37
C VAL A 181 -22.80 20.31 13.48
N ASP A 182 -21.61 20.47 14.04
CA ASP A 182 -20.42 20.81 13.23
C ASP A 182 -20.12 19.75 12.18
N LEU A 183 -20.18 18.46 12.53
CA LEU A 183 -20.02 17.37 11.56
C LEU A 183 -21.05 17.44 10.44
N LEU A 184 -22.32 17.72 10.77
CA LEU A 184 -23.39 17.79 9.79
C LEU A 184 -23.26 18.99 8.86
N MET A 185 -22.90 20.14 9.41
CA MET A 185 -22.92 21.41 8.68
C MET A 185 -21.62 21.71 7.93
N ASN A 186 -20.48 21.30 8.46
CA ASN A 186 -19.16 21.75 8.00
C ASN A 186 -18.27 20.65 7.49
N GLN A 187 -18.67 19.37 7.62
CA GLN A 187 -17.86 18.24 7.16
C GLN A 187 -18.54 17.48 6.02
N LEU A 188 -17.72 16.83 5.17
CA LEU A 188 -18.25 15.95 4.15
C LEU A 188 -18.99 14.75 4.78
N PRO A 189 -20.03 14.20 4.14
CA PRO A 189 -20.82 13.08 4.67
C PRO A 189 -19.99 11.87 5.09
N PHE A 190 -18.84 11.66 4.45
CA PHE A 190 -17.92 10.56 4.76
C PHE A 190 -16.89 10.95 5.84
N ASN A 191 -17.37 11.30 7.03
CA ASN A 191 -16.48 11.52 8.16
C ASN A 191 -16.01 10.20 8.80
N ARG A 192 -14.97 10.28 9.62
CA ARG A 192 -14.37 9.12 10.31
C ARG A 192 -14.83 8.97 11.75
N PHE A 193 -15.72 9.83 12.21
CA PHE A 193 -16.15 9.87 13.60
C PHE A 193 -17.41 9.04 13.83
N ILE A 194 -17.50 8.46 15.02
CA ILE A 194 -18.67 7.79 15.54
C ILE A 194 -18.74 8.03 17.05
N GLN A 195 -19.93 8.12 17.64
CA GLN A 195 -20.06 8.15 19.09
C GLN A 195 -20.13 6.74 19.66
N MET A 196 -19.71 6.56 20.93
CA MET A 196 -19.73 5.26 21.57
C MET A 196 -21.14 4.66 21.64
N ASN A 197 -22.17 5.46 21.92
CA ASN A 197 -23.56 4.98 21.93
C ASN A 197 -24.02 4.50 20.55
N GLU A 198 -23.67 5.20 19.46
CA GLU A 198 -23.97 4.75 18.10
C GLU A 198 -23.26 3.41 17.78
N PHE A 199 -22.01 3.27 18.21
CA PHE A 199 -21.29 2.01 18.07
C PHE A 199 -21.95 0.88 18.84
N VAL A 200 -22.35 1.12 20.09
CA VAL A 200 -23.06 0.14 20.92
C VAL A 200 -24.39 -0.27 20.27
N GLU A 201 -25.19 0.69 19.80
CA GLU A 201 -26.47 0.42 19.12
C GLU A 201 -26.29 -0.43 17.86
N MET A 202 -25.20 -0.21 17.09
CA MET A 202 -24.90 -1.00 15.89
C MET A 202 -24.64 -2.48 16.19
N PHE A 203 -23.97 -2.77 17.33
CA PHE A 203 -23.45 -4.11 17.62
C PHE A 203 -24.16 -4.83 18.79
N GLN A 204 -25.14 -4.22 19.46
CA GLN A 204 -25.79 -4.80 20.64
C GLN A 204 -26.52 -6.14 20.38
N ASN A 205 -26.91 -6.42 19.14
CA ASN A 205 -27.67 -7.62 18.76
C ASN A 205 -26.96 -8.50 17.72
N ILE A 206 -25.68 -8.26 17.48
CA ILE A 206 -24.88 -9.04 16.53
C ILE A 206 -23.50 -9.30 17.11
N ASP A 207 -22.84 -10.34 16.65
CA ASP A 207 -21.46 -10.62 17.01
C ASP A 207 -20.55 -9.47 16.61
N LEU A 208 -19.70 -9.04 17.53
CA LEU A 208 -18.74 -7.98 17.26
C LEU A 208 -17.72 -8.46 16.20
N PRO A 209 -17.60 -7.76 15.07
CA PRO A 209 -16.51 -8.04 14.14
C PRO A 209 -15.13 -7.86 14.80
N GLN A 210 -14.15 -8.59 14.31
CA GLN A 210 -12.80 -8.52 14.87
C GLN A 210 -12.15 -7.16 14.58
N PHE A 211 -12.24 -6.26 15.55
CA PHE A 211 -11.63 -4.93 15.51
C PHE A 211 -10.34 -4.88 16.32
N LEU A 212 -9.37 -4.17 15.77
CA LEU A 212 -8.24 -3.66 16.53
C LEU A 212 -8.64 -2.30 17.08
N LEU A 213 -8.81 -2.19 18.40
CA LEU A 213 -9.07 -0.95 19.13
C LEU A 213 -7.75 -0.38 19.61
N MET A 214 -7.51 0.90 19.40
CA MET A 214 -6.22 1.54 19.63
C MET A 214 -6.36 2.92 20.25
N GLU A 215 -5.32 3.35 20.94
CA GLU A 215 -5.17 4.77 21.22
C GLU A 215 -5.24 5.60 19.93
N TYR A 216 -5.80 6.79 20.01
CA TYR A 216 -5.76 7.71 18.88
C TYR A 216 -4.45 8.49 18.89
N LEU A 217 -3.62 8.24 17.91
CA LEU A 217 -2.33 8.89 17.75
C LEU A 217 -2.48 10.31 17.21
N GLU A 218 -1.79 11.26 17.83
CA GLU A 218 -1.69 12.64 17.36
C GLU A 218 -0.45 12.83 16.48
N GLY A 219 -0.35 13.98 15.84
CA GLY A 219 0.80 14.37 15.02
C GLY A 219 0.59 14.15 13.52
N PRO A 220 1.59 14.50 12.71
CA PRO A 220 1.54 14.37 11.26
C PRO A 220 1.58 12.92 10.81
N GLU A 221 0.88 12.63 9.70
CA GLU A 221 1.07 11.35 9.02
C GLU A 221 2.34 11.40 8.17
N CYS A 222 3.17 10.39 8.34
CA CYS A 222 4.37 10.18 7.52
C CYS A 222 4.34 8.80 6.87
N THR A 223 5.12 8.64 5.83
CA THR A 223 5.37 7.35 5.19
C THR A 223 6.83 7.19 4.89
N VAL A 224 7.35 5.99 5.12
CA VAL A 224 8.66 5.56 4.68
C VAL A 224 8.48 4.60 3.53
N ASP A 225 8.98 4.96 2.35
CA ASP A 225 9.02 4.09 1.19
C ASP A 225 10.39 3.46 1.10
N THR A 226 10.45 2.14 1.12
CA THR A 226 11.70 1.38 1.16
C THR A 226 11.88 0.49 -0.06
N LEU A 227 13.14 0.28 -0.45
CA LEU A 227 13.59 -0.84 -1.27
C LEU A 227 14.31 -1.80 -0.35
N VAL A 228 13.85 -3.04 -0.29
CA VAL A 228 14.29 -4.07 0.64
C VAL A 228 14.72 -5.32 -0.11
N SER A 229 15.71 -6.02 0.40
CA SER A 229 16.14 -7.33 -0.09
C SER A 229 16.39 -8.28 1.09
N ASN A 230 15.63 -9.36 1.18
CA ASN A 230 15.72 -10.34 2.27
C ASN A 230 15.76 -9.69 3.67
N GLY A 231 14.87 -8.72 3.90
CA GLY A 231 14.80 -7.95 5.15
C GLY A 231 15.82 -6.81 5.28
N GLU A 232 16.84 -6.73 4.44
CA GLU A 232 17.80 -5.62 4.45
C GLU A 232 17.25 -4.42 3.67
N THR A 233 17.13 -3.27 4.30
CA THR A 233 16.73 -2.03 3.63
C THR A 233 17.91 -1.44 2.85
N LEU A 234 17.78 -1.40 1.54
CA LEU A 234 18.81 -0.89 0.61
C LEU A 234 18.68 0.62 0.37
N LEU A 235 17.45 1.13 0.41
CA LEU A 235 17.15 2.55 0.25
C LEU A 235 15.81 2.86 0.93
N ALA A 236 15.75 4.00 1.63
CA ALA A 236 14.53 4.50 2.24
C ALA A 236 14.35 5.99 1.97
N THR A 237 13.09 6.43 1.85
CA THR A 237 12.72 7.85 1.72
C THR A 237 11.51 8.15 2.58
N VAL A 238 11.57 9.23 3.37
CA VAL A 238 10.47 9.65 4.24
C VAL A 238 9.71 10.82 3.64
N LYS A 239 8.38 10.77 3.73
CA LYS A 239 7.49 11.81 3.22
C LYS A 239 6.34 12.07 4.18
N THR A 240 5.87 13.32 4.24
CA THR A 240 4.60 13.67 4.89
C THR A 240 3.40 13.19 4.06
N ARG A 241 2.22 13.20 4.69
CA ARG A 241 0.90 13.08 4.04
C ARG A 241 0.04 14.25 4.48
N GLU A 242 0.35 15.47 4.01
CA GLU A 242 -0.24 16.70 4.54
C GLU A 242 -1.72 16.86 4.19
N LYS A 243 -2.09 16.54 2.97
CA LYS A 243 -3.48 16.60 2.52
C LYS A 243 -3.84 15.30 1.81
N ALA A 244 -4.76 14.55 2.40
CA ALA A 244 -5.24 13.29 1.82
C ALA A 244 -6.66 13.45 1.24
N ARG A 245 -6.90 12.82 0.09
CA ARG A 245 -8.24 12.69 -0.52
C ARG A 245 -8.43 11.23 -0.93
N SER A 246 -9.51 10.61 -0.47
CA SER A 246 -9.79 9.18 -0.73
C SER A 246 -8.61 8.25 -0.43
N GLY A 247 -7.89 8.49 0.66
CA GLY A 247 -6.71 7.71 1.05
C GLY A 247 -5.42 8.04 0.30
N LEU A 248 -5.44 8.99 -0.65
CA LEU A 248 -4.27 9.42 -1.40
C LEU A 248 -3.70 10.71 -0.83
N ALA A 249 -2.38 10.78 -0.67
CA ALA A 249 -1.71 12.04 -0.38
C ALA A 249 -1.74 12.94 -1.63
N MET A 250 -2.37 14.10 -1.52
CA MET A 250 -2.45 15.12 -2.57
C MET A 250 -1.27 16.10 -2.49
N ILE A 251 -0.79 16.34 -1.28
CA ILE A 251 0.40 17.15 -1.01
C ILE A 251 1.28 16.35 -0.08
N PHE A 252 2.56 16.24 -0.41
CA PHE A 252 3.55 15.60 0.43
C PHE A 252 4.91 16.29 0.31
N LYS A 253 5.68 16.25 1.38
CA LYS A 253 7.00 16.84 1.48
C LYS A 253 8.01 15.77 1.86
N THR A 254 9.16 15.72 1.20
CA THR A 254 10.26 14.83 1.56
C THR A 254 10.94 15.32 2.83
N LEU A 255 11.13 14.43 3.80
CA LEU A 255 11.67 14.74 5.12
C LEU A 255 12.98 14.00 5.40
N ASN A 256 13.82 14.61 6.23
CA ASN A 256 14.91 13.90 6.89
C ASN A 256 14.42 13.44 8.29
N ARG A 257 14.13 12.16 8.44
CA ARG A 257 13.60 11.52 9.66
C ARG A 257 14.31 10.18 9.86
N PRO A 258 15.57 10.22 10.31
CA PRO A 258 16.37 9.01 10.52
C PRO A 258 15.79 8.07 11.59
N ASP A 259 15.00 8.59 12.52
CA ASP A 259 14.24 7.82 13.50
C ASP A 259 13.23 6.88 12.83
N LEU A 260 12.41 7.39 11.90
CA LEU A 260 11.44 6.59 11.16
C LEU A 260 12.11 5.64 10.16
N GLU A 261 13.23 6.05 9.56
CA GLU A 261 14.04 5.17 8.71
C GLU A 261 14.56 3.98 9.53
N SER A 262 15.22 4.24 10.68
CA SER A 262 15.77 3.20 11.54
C SER A 262 14.71 2.25 12.09
N TYR A 263 13.53 2.76 12.48
CA TYR A 263 12.41 1.91 12.86
C TYR A 263 11.99 0.99 11.70
N SER A 264 11.86 1.57 10.50
CA SER A 264 11.46 0.80 9.31
C SER A 264 12.49 -0.26 8.95
N GLU A 265 13.79 0.05 9.01
CA GLU A 265 14.88 -0.90 8.77
C GLU A 265 14.79 -2.10 9.71
N ARG A 266 14.60 -1.87 11.02
CA ARG A 266 14.42 -2.94 12.01
C ARG A 266 13.17 -3.78 11.68
N ALA A 267 12.03 -3.14 11.38
CA ALA A 267 10.81 -3.84 11.04
C ALA A 267 10.96 -4.70 9.76
N MET A 268 11.64 -4.18 8.73
CA MET A 268 11.90 -4.95 7.50
C MET A 268 12.76 -6.16 7.76
N LYS A 269 13.78 -6.02 8.62
CA LYS A 269 14.69 -7.10 9.02
C LYS A 269 13.94 -8.23 9.71
N GLU A 270 13.13 -7.89 10.73
CA GLU A 270 12.39 -8.90 11.49
C GLU A 270 11.32 -9.59 10.65
N LEU A 271 10.63 -8.86 9.76
CA LEU A 271 9.59 -9.41 8.90
C LEU A 271 10.14 -10.17 7.68
N GLY A 272 11.40 -9.98 7.29
CA GLY A 272 11.99 -10.63 6.11
C GLY A 272 11.32 -10.23 4.79
N LEU A 273 10.91 -8.95 4.67
CA LEU A 273 10.25 -8.42 3.48
C LEU A 273 11.23 -8.19 2.32
N ASP A 274 10.68 -8.06 1.10
CA ASP A 274 11.42 -7.82 -0.13
C ASP A 274 10.78 -6.72 -1.00
N TYR A 275 11.59 -6.07 -1.83
CA TYR A 275 11.24 -5.08 -2.83
C TYR A 275 10.64 -3.80 -2.24
N CYS A 276 9.64 -3.22 -2.92
CA CYS A 276 9.03 -1.96 -2.49
C CYS A 276 8.05 -2.17 -1.34
N ILE A 277 8.35 -1.59 -0.19
CA ILE A 277 7.48 -1.63 1.00
C ILE A 277 7.13 -0.20 1.40
N ASN A 278 5.89 0.01 1.81
CA ASN A 278 5.40 1.27 2.32
C ASN A 278 5.03 1.17 3.80
N VAL A 279 5.77 1.85 4.65
CA VAL A 279 5.57 1.89 6.11
C VAL A 279 4.91 3.21 6.49
N GLN A 280 3.80 3.18 7.22
CA GLN A 280 3.03 4.38 7.59
C GLN A 280 3.12 4.65 9.08
N PHE A 281 3.31 5.93 9.40
CA PHE A 281 3.44 6.43 10.77
C PHE A 281 2.46 7.56 11.04
N LYS A 282 2.08 7.71 12.30
CA LYS A 282 1.42 8.87 12.86
C LYS A 282 2.28 9.41 14.00
N GLY A 283 2.83 10.62 13.83
CA GLY A 283 3.92 11.07 14.69
C GLY A 283 5.15 10.16 14.56
N GLU A 284 5.48 9.46 15.63
CA GLU A 284 6.58 8.48 15.71
C GLU A 284 6.09 7.02 15.71
N HIS A 285 4.78 6.81 15.82
CA HIS A 285 4.19 5.49 15.98
C HIS A 285 3.79 4.86 14.65
N LEU A 286 4.18 3.59 14.47
CA LEU A 286 3.76 2.78 13.34
C LEU A 286 2.24 2.58 13.34
N ILE A 287 1.60 2.74 12.19
CA ILE A 287 0.17 2.45 12.02
C ILE A 287 -0.12 1.35 11.02
N GLU A 288 0.75 1.13 10.02
CA GLU A 288 0.54 0.13 8.98
C GLU A 288 1.82 -0.14 8.18
N ILE A 289 2.03 -1.40 7.78
CA ILE A 289 3.03 -1.81 6.78
C ILE A 289 2.30 -2.37 5.58
N ASN A 290 2.54 -1.79 4.41
CA ASN A 290 1.98 -2.23 3.15
C ASN A 290 3.09 -2.88 2.30
N PRO A 291 3.11 -4.21 2.13
CA PRO A 291 4.15 -4.91 1.38
C PRO A 291 3.95 -4.76 -0.14
N ARG A 292 3.97 -3.53 -0.60
CA ARG A 292 3.79 -3.12 -2.01
C ARG A 292 4.30 -1.70 -2.24
N VAL A 293 4.49 -1.35 -3.52
CA VAL A 293 4.81 0.00 -3.93
C VAL A 293 3.75 1.01 -3.47
N SER A 294 4.18 2.17 -3.02
CA SER A 294 3.27 3.27 -2.69
C SER A 294 2.91 4.11 -3.93
N THR A 295 1.91 4.96 -3.78
CA THR A 295 1.40 5.79 -4.88
C THR A 295 2.16 7.11 -5.07
N PHE A 296 3.22 7.38 -4.29
CA PHE A 296 3.95 8.67 -4.28
C PHE A 296 5.44 8.55 -4.02
N THR A 297 6.11 7.66 -4.73
CA THR A 297 7.50 7.27 -4.53
C THR A 297 8.52 8.02 -5.37
N TYR A 298 8.17 9.13 -6.00
CA TYR A 298 8.98 9.62 -7.12
C TYR A 298 9.57 11.01 -6.92
N GLN A 299 10.89 11.09 -7.09
CA GLN A 299 11.61 12.28 -7.57
C GLN A 299 11.96 12.04 -9.04
N ASP A 300 12.32 13.11 -9.76
CA ASP A 300 12.65 12.99 -11.18
C ASP A 300 13.90 12.14 -11.41
N ASP A 301 14.86 12.21 -10.51
CA ASP A 301 16.14 11.50 -10.52
C ASP A 301 16.22 10.32 -9.53
N LEU A 302 15.11 10.03 -8.81
CA LEU A 302 15.02 8.92 -7.86
C LEU A 302 13.65 8.27 -7.99
N VAL A 303 13.57 7.26 -8.85
CA VAL A 303 12.36 6.48 -9.11
C VAL A 303 12.50 5.12 -8.43
N LEU A 304 12.08 5.01 -7.17
CA LEU A 304 12.24 3.82 -6.34
C LEU A 304 11.75 2.51 -7.02
N PRO A 305 10.59 2.49 -7.71
CA PRO A 305 10.16 1.31 -8.46
C PRO A 305 11.13 0.89 -9.58
N TYR A 306 11.78 1.85 -10.25
CA TYR A 306 12.76 1.53 -11.28
C TYR A 306 14.06 0.96 -10.67
N LEU A 307 14.50 1.51 -9.54
CA LEU A 307 15.65 0.97 -8.80
C LEU A 307 15.34 -0.45 -8.29
N SER A 308 14.11 -0.71 -7.87
CA SER A 308 13.66 -2.04 -7.47
C SER A 308 13.66 -3.04 -8.64
N LEU A 309 13.27 -2.61 -9.84
CA LEU A 309 13.38 -3.42 -11.06
C LEU A 309 14.86 -3.72 -11.39
N LYS A 310 15.73 -2.73 -11.33
CA LYS A 310 17.19 -2.92 -11.54
C LYS A 310 17.78 -3.90 -10.54
N TRP A 311 17.36 -3.81 -9.27
CA TRP A 311 17.78 -4.74 -8.23
C TRP A 311 17.32 -6.18 -8.51
N LEU A 312 16.03 -6.36 -8.83
CA LEU A 312 15.46 -7.66 -9.19
C LEU A 312 16.20 -8.32 -10.37
N LEU A 313 16.62 -7.52 -11.35
CA LEU A 313 17.33 -7.98 -12.55
C LEU A 313 18.85 -8.10 -12.36
N GLY A 314 19.39 -7.82 -11.18
CA GLY A 314 20.84 -7.85 -10.92
C GLY A 314 21.62 -6.75 -11.66
N GLU A 315 20.98 -5.63 -11.98
CA GLU A 315 21.54 -4.54 -12.79
C GLU A 315 22.05 -3.34 -11.99
N ILE A 316 21.98 -3.41 -10.67
CA ILE A 316 22.45 -2.39 -9.73
C ILE A 316 23.03 -3.04 -8.48
N THR A 317 24.13 -2.52 -7.96
CA THR A 317 24.76 -3.01 -6.72
C THR A 317 24.25 -2.28 -5.49
N LYS A 318 24.57 -2.78 -4.29
CA LYS A 318 24.26 -2.10 -3.02
C LYS A 318 24.95 -0.75 -2.91
N GLU A 319 26.20 -0.66 -3.35
CA GLU A 319 27.01 0.55 -3.33
C GLU A 319 26.40 1.63 -4.22
N GLU A 320 25.97 1.24 -5.42
CA GLU A 320 25.26 2.14 -6.33
C GLU A 320 23.92 2.61 -5.74
N LEU A 321 23.14 1.71 -5.10
CA LEU A 321 21.89 2.09 -4.41
C LEU A 321 22.15 3.03 -3.24
N ALA A 322 23.19 2.78 -2.44
CA ALA A 322 23.58 3.66 -1.34
C ALA A 322 23.91 5.08 -1.83
N ALA A 323 24.52 5.23 -3.02
CA ALA A 323 24.79 6.53 -3.62
C ALA A 323 23.51 7.33 -3.96
N TYR A 324 22.37 6.67 -4.21
CA TYR A 324 21.09 7.35 -4.41
C TYR A 324 20.56 8.06 -3.15
N LYS A 325 21.01 7.68 -1.95
CA LYS A 325 20.64 8.38 -0.70
C LYS A 325 21.04 9.86 -0.74
N SER A 326 22.17 10.19 -1.36
CA SER A 326 22.63 11.58 -1.52
C SER A 326 21.76 12.41 -2.49
N ARG A 327 20.95 11.76 -3.32
CA ARG A 327 20.03 12.44 -4.28
C ARG A 327 18.69 12.80 -3.65
N ILE A 328 18.41 12.38 -2.41
CA ILE A 328 17.15 12.68 -1.74
C ILE A 328 17.06 14.19 -1.50
N GLN A 329 16.07 14.83 -2.10
CA GLN A 329 15.84 16.28 -1.97
C GLN A 329 14.92 16.57 -0.79
N TYR A 330 15.50 16.73 0.40
CA TYR A 330 14.74 17.07 1.60
C TYR A 330 14.09 18.45 1.46
N GLY A 331 12.87 18.58 1.98
CA GLY A 331 12.09 19.81 1.88
C GLY A 331 11.31 19.97 0.56
N ARG A 332 11.55 19.12 -0.44
CA ARG A 332 10.81 19.15 -1.71
C ARG A 332 9.33 18.87 -1.48
N ILE A 333 8.48 19.76 -1.97
CA ILE A 333 7.02 19.62 -1.96
C ILE A 333 6.59 19.06 -3.31
N THR A 334 5.77 18.03 -3.26
CA THR A 334 5.14 17.45 -4.46
C THR A 334 3.63 17.58 -4.33
N ILE A 335 2.99 18.05 -5.39
CA ILE A 335 1.55 18.26 -5.49
C ILE A 335 0.99 17.33 -6.54
N ARG A 336 -0.06 16.58 -6.21
CA ARG A 336 -0.81 15.74 -7.13
C ARG A 336 -2.01 16.52 -7.66
N TYR A 337 -2.28 16.41 -8.95
CA TYR A 337 -3.43 17.00 -9.61
C TYR A 337 -4.23 15.92 -10.37
N TYR A 338 -5.46 16.26 -10.72
CA TYR A 338 -6.30 15.43 -11.58
C TYR A 338 -6.17 15.88 -13.02
N GLU A 339 -6.16 14.91 -13.93
CA GLU A 339 -6.12 15.12 -15.36
C GLU A 339 -7.28 14.37 -16.01
N GLN A 340 -7.78 14.86 -17.13
CA GLN A 340 -8.83 14.24 -17.94
C GLN A 340 -8.29 13.93 -19.34
N TYR A 341 -8.68 12.78 -19.86
CA TYR A 341 -8.46 12.46 -21.26
C TYR A 341 -9.74 11.89 -21.88
N GLY A 342 -9.99 12.22 -23.14
CA GLY A 342 -11.13 11.71 -23.91
C GLY A 342 -10.73 10.45 -24.67
N VAL A 343 -11.61 9.46 -24.70
CA VAL A 343 -11.49 8.22 -25.49
C VAL A 343 -12.62 8.21 -26.51
N LYS A 344 -12.31 8.13 -27.81
CA LYS A 344 -13.33 8.10 -28.86
C LYS A 344 -14.15 6.80 -28.84
N ASP A 345 -13.43 5.69 -28.67
CA ASP A 345 -14.02 4.35 -28.50
C ASP A 345 -13.40 3.75 -27.23
N LEU A 346 -14.23 3.29 -26.34
CA LEU A 346 -13.76 2.42 -25.25
C LEU A 346 -13.28 1.13 -25.89
N HIS A 347 -11.99 1.07 -26.18
CA HIS A 347 -11.34 -0.19 -26.47
C HIS A 347 -11.52 -1.06 -25.24
N VAL A 348 -12.55 -1.92 -25.28
CA VAL A 348 -12.76 -2.92 -24.23
C VAL A 348 -11.56 -3.88 -24.34
N PRO A 349 -10.66 -3.89 -23.37
CA PRO A 349 -9.49 -4.76 -23.42
C PRO A 349 -9.93 -6.21 -23.48
N HIS A 350 -9.16 -7.08 -24.15
CA HIS A 350 -9.49 -8.49 -24.27
C HIS A 350 -9.83 -9.10 -22.91
N ILE A 351 -11.04 -9.64 -22.77
CA ILE A 351 -11.43 -10.40 -21.58
C ILE A 351 -10.82 -11.79 -21.70
N ILE A 352 -9.96 -12.16 -20.77
CA ILE A 352 -9.48 -13.54 -20.67
C ILE A 352 -10.47 -14.29 -19.78
N ARG A 353 -11.27 -15.16 -20.40
CA ARG A 353 -12.09 -16.15 -19.70
C ARG A 353 -11.43 -17.51 -19.89
N ASN A 354 -11.20 -18.21 -18.80
CA ASN A 354 -10.86 -19.62 -18.90
C ASN A 354 -12.07 -20.36 -19.55
N LYS A 355 -11.81 -21.08 -20.61
CA LYS A 355 -12.77 -22.03 -21.20
C LYS A 355 -12.82 -23.29 -20.36
#